data_8fcccfd0db70255c73741b7986ff517a
#
_entry.id   8fcccfd0db70255c73741b7986ff517a
#
_cell.length_a   1.000
_cell.length_b   1.000
_cell.length_c   1.000
_cell.angle_alpha   90.00
_cell.angle_beta   90.00
_cell.angle_gamma   90.00
#
_symmetry.space_group_name_H-M   'P 1'
#
loop_
_entity.id
_entity.type
_entity.pdbx_description
1 polymer ?
#
loop_
_entity_poly.entity_id
_entity_poly.type
_entity_poly.pdbx_seq_one_letter_code
_entity_poly.pdbx_strand_id
1 'polypeptide(L)'
;VTVRPITEDDIQAFVDERLEAPRRAEVEAYLARHPELGRRVERMRGLGDALRDAFAPVAAEPVPAQLNLAHLVEARRRPRLPAWQAAAAAVLLALGGIGGWGLRGTLSSPATGIDALAQEASANYAVYAPDRLRPVELAASNSDELARWFSARLDRRVGVPDLSASGYRLMGGRLVATPHGPAGLLMYDDPRGTRLVMLMRPMAQPGDAPMREHRAGAATGYAWAQDGLGYSLVGASDPAVLHPLANEIRRTTATKT
;
A
#
# COMPACT_ATOMS: atom_id res chain seq x y z
N VAL A 1 -25.67 -56.23 16.68
CA VAL A 1 -26.23 -55.16 15.85
C VAL A 1 -26.90 -54.20 16.79
N THR A 2 -26.34 -53.05 17.00
CA THR A 2 -26.91 -51.99 17.86
C THR A 2 -28.13 -51.41 17.10
N VAL A 3 -29.32 -51.77 17.53
CA VAL A 3 -30.56 -51.22 16.94
C VAL A 3 -30.66 -49.76 17.41
N ARG A 4 -30.26 -48.83 16.54
CA ARG A 4 -30.44 -47.41 16.77
C ARG A 4 -31.96 -47.09 16.73
N PRO A 5 -32.52 -46.42 17.77
CA PRO A 5 -33.95 -46.08 17.76
C PRO A 5 -34.29 -45.19 16.56
N ILE A 6 -35.55 -45.35 16.06
CA ILE A 6 -36.06 -44.48 15.00
C ILE A 6 -36.39 -43.12 15.62
N THR A 7 -35.85 -42.07 15.02
CA THR A 7 -36.03 -40.68 15.45
C THR A 7 -36.93 -39.92 14.49
N GLU A 8 -37.39 -38.73 14.87
CA GLU A 8 -38.16 -37.84 13.98
C GLU A 8 -37.36 -37.46 12.72
N ASP A 9 -36.03 -37.30 12.83
CA ASP A 9 -35.15 -37.03 11.70
C ASP A 9 -35.17 -38.18 10.68
N ASP A 10 -35.23 -39.44 11.16
CA ASP A 10 -35.32 -40.61 10.29
C ASP A 10 -36.65 -40.60 9.52
N ILE A 11 -37.74 -40.18 10.19
CA ILE A 11 -39.06 -40.05 9.58
C ILE A 11 -39.09 -38.96 8.52
N GLN A 12 -38.48 -37.77 8.81
CA GLN A 12 -38.33 -36.70 7.82
C GLN A 12 -37.51 -37.13 6.63
N ALA A 13 -36.33 -37.72 6.89
CA ALA A 13 -35.46 -38.24 5.83
C ALA A 13 -36.15 -39.33 4.98
N PHE A 14 -37.08 -40.10 5.57
CA PHE A 14 -37.89 -41.07 4.87
C PHE A 14 -38.93 -40.42 3.95
N VAL A 15 -39.58 -39.36 4.40
CA VAL A 15 -40.48 -38.54 3.57
C VAL A 15 -39.75 -37.95 2.39
N ASP A 16 -38.51 -37.44 2.62
CA ASP A 16 -37.68 -36.78 1.62
C ASP A 16 -36.90 -37.76 0.72
N GLU A 17 -37.09 -39.08 0.90
CA GLU A 17 -36.39 -40.14 0.17
C GLU A 17 -34.86 -40.13 0.32
N ARG A 18 -34.35 -39.58 1.42
CA ARG A 18 -32.91 -39.42 1.68
C ARG A 18 -32.28 -40.54 2.51
N LEU A 19 -33.05 -41.56 2.90
CA LEU A 19 -32.52 -42.69 3.67
C LEU A 19 -31.83 -43.71 2.78
N GLU A 20 -30.70 -44.23 3.29
CA GLU A 20 -30.06 -45.41 2.70
C GLU A 20 -30.94 -46.65 2.84
N ALA A 21 -30.78 -47.62 1.91
CA ALA A 21 -31.63 -48.80 1.82
C ALA A 21 -31.83 -49.58 3.13
N PRO A 22 -30.79 -49.88 3.94
CA PRO A 22 -30.97 -50.63 5.17
C PRO A 22 -31.79 -49.83 6.22
N ARG A 23 -31.57 -48.52 6.34
CA ARG A 23 -32.30 -47.69 7.31
C ARG A 23 -33.74 -47.44 6.87
N ARG A 24 -33.96 -47.33 5.56
CA ARG A 24 -35.33 -47.24 4.97
C ARG A 24 -36.17 -48.45 5.35
N ALA A 25 -35.63 -49.67 5.24
CA ALA A 25 -36.33 -50.90 5.61
C ALA A 25 -36.69 -50.94 7.12
N GLU A 26 -35.79 -50.43 7.97
CA GLU A 26 -36.05 -50.32 9.42
C GLU A 26 -37.20 -49.36 9.71
N VAL A 27 -37.24 -48.19 9.05
CA VAL A 27 -38.31 -47.20 9.21
C VAL A 27 -39.62 -47.73 8.66
N GLU A 28 -39.65 -48.42 7.52
CA GLU A 28 -40.85 -49.08 6.93
C GLU A 28 -41.41 -50.10 7.92
N ALA A 29 -40.57 -50.98 8.47
CA ALA A 29 -40.99 -51.97 9.46
C ALA A 29 -41.49 -51.32 10.76
N TYR A 30 -40.97 -50.16 11.12
CA TYR A 30 -41.44 -49.38 12.27
C TYR A 30 -42.81 -48.75 12.00
N LEU A 31 -43.02 -48.13 10.83
CA LEU A 31 -44.26 -47.51 10.42
C LEU A 31 -45.40 -48.55 10.28
N ALA A 32 -45.10 -49.76 9.81
CA ALA A 32 -46.05 -50.85 9.75
C ALA A 32 -46.64 -51.24 11.13
N ARG A 33 -45.86 -51.03 12.18
CA ARG A 33 -46.30 -51.30 13.58
C ARG A 33 -46.96 -50.08 14.26
N HIS A 34 -46.87 -48.90 13.65
CA HIS A 34 -47.37 -47.62 14.17
C HIS A 34 -48.24 -46.92 13.12
N PRO A 35 -49.52 -47.35 12.94
CA PRO A 35 -50.36 -46.90 11.86
C PRO A 35 -50.73 -45.40 11.90
N GLU A 36 -50.71 -44.78 13.08
CA GLU A 36 -50.92 -43.33 13.21
C GLU A 36 -49.73 -42.52 12.66
N LEU A 37 -48.49 -43.02 12.83
CA LEU A 37 -47.29 -42.40 12.23
C LEU A 37 -47.26 -42.64 10.72
N GLY A 38 -47.67 -43.80 10.26
CA GLY A 38 -47.84 -44.08 8.84
C GLY A 38 -48.79 -43.07 8.17
N ARG A 39 -49.97 -42.84 8.78
CA ARG A 39 -50.92 -41.83 8.28
C ARG A 39 -50.33 -40.39 8.29
N ARG A 40 -49.49 -40.07 9.25
CA ARG A 40 -48.77 -38.78 9.28
C ARG A 40 -47.79 -38.67 8.12
N VAL A 41 -46.99 -39.68 7.87
CA VAL A 41 -46.05 -39.76 6.74
C VAL A 41 -46.77 -39.62 5.40
N GLU A 42 -47.90 -40.33 5.20
CA GLU A 42 -48.68 -40.23 3.97
C GLU A 42 -49.23 -38.80 3.75
N ARG A 43 -49.70 -38.14 4.83
CA ARG A 43 -50.13 -36.73 4.72
C ARG A 43 -48.98 -35.80 4.35
N MET A 44 -47.80 -36.02 4.90
CA MET A 44 -46.61 -35.21 4.57
C MET A 44 -46.20 -35.41 3.11
N ARG A 45 -46.22 -36.65 2.61
CA ARG A 45 -45.94 -36.95 1.20
C ARG A 45 -46.98 -36.29 0.28
N GLY A 46 -48.27 -36.45 0.59
CA GLY A 46 -49.33 -35.82 -0.18
C GLY A 46 -49.24 -34.29 -0.21
N LEU A 47 -48.82 -33.67 0.90
CA LEU A 47 -48.52 -32.23 0.91
C LEU A 47 -47.34 -31.87 0.03
N GLY A 48 -46.28 -32.67 0.08
CA GLY A 48 -45.09 -32.47 -0.77
C GLY A 48 -45.43 -32.59 -2.26
N ASP A 49 -46.26 -33.56 -2.62
CA ASP A 49 -46.70 -33.73 -4.01
C ASP A 49 -47.63 -32.60 -4.46
N ALA A 50 -48.56 -32.19 -3.63
CA ALA A 50 -49.42 -31.02 -3.92
C ALA A 50 -48.62 -29.73 -4.11
N LEU A 51 -47.56 -29.54 -3.33
CA LEU A 51 -46.64 -28.40 -3.51
C LEU A 51 -45.88 -28.50 -4.83
N ARG A 52 -45.32 -29.65 -5.18
CA ARG A 52 -44.65 -29.86 -6.48
C ARG A 52 -45.58 -29.58 -7.66
N ASP A 53 -46.83 -30.08 -7.59
CA ASP A 53 -47.81 -29.83 -8.64
C ASP A 53 -48.16 -28.33 -8.73
N ALA A 54 -48.33 -27.66 -7.59
CA ALA A 54 -48.60 -26.22 -7.56
C ALA A 54 -47.48 -25.39 -8.17
N PHE A 55 -46.23 -25.81 -7.99
CA PHE A 55 -45.06 -25.13 -8.55
C PHE A 55 -44.60 -25.65 -9.91
N ALA A 56 -45.19 -26.71 -10.43
CA ALA A 56 -44.82 -27.24 -11.74
C ALA A 56 -44.89 -26.20 -12.87
N PRO A 57 -45.89 -25.30 -12.94
CA PRO A 57 -45.91 -24.25 -13.96
C PRO A 57 -44.70 -23.30 -13.85
N VAL A 58 -44.28 -22.95 -12.63
CA VAL A 58 -43.12 -22.07 -12.39
C VAL A 58 -41.83 -22.78 -12.79
N ALA A 59 -41.72 -24.08 -12.52
CA ALA A 59 -40.57 -24.88 -12.94
C ALA A 59 -40.48 -25.06 -14.46
N ALA A 60 -41.59 -24.94 -15.17
CA ALA A 60 -41.66 -25.01 -16.63
C ALA A 60 -41.36 -23.65 -17.30
N GLU A 61 -41.27 -22.55 -16.55
CA GLU A 61 -40.93 -21.26 -17.12
C GLU A 61 -39.52 -21.29 -17.76
N PRO A 62 -39.36 -20.67 -18.95
CA PRO A 62 -38.05 -20.61 -19.60
C PRO A 62 -37.07 -19.84 -18.74
N VAL A 63 -35.87 -20.40 -18.53
CA VAL A 63 -34.82 -19.76 -17.77
C VAL A 63 -34.45 -18.41 -18.43
N PRO A 64 -34.51 -17.29 -17.69
CA PRO A 64 -34.14 -15.99 -18.21
C PRO A 64 -32.76 -16.02 -18.89
N ALA A 65 -32.59 -15.32 -20.02
CA ALA A 65 -31.38 -15.34 -20.81
C ALA A 65 -30.12 -14.98 -19.98
N GLN A 66 -30.28 -14.15 -18.94
CA GLN A 66 -29.23 -13.75 -18.01
C GLN A 66 -28.71 -14.91 -17.14
N LEU A 67 -29.50 -15.94 -16.92
CA LEU A 67 -29.16 -17.13 -16.13
C LEU A 67 -28.86 -18.35 -17.01
N ASN A 68 -29.02 -18.22 -18.33
CA ASN A 68 -28.74 -19.31 -19.26
C ASN A 68 -27.21 -19.45 -19.44
N LEU A 69 -26.70 -20.59 -18.99
CA LEU A 69 -25.27 -20.87 -19.01
C LEU A 69 -24.68 -20.79 -20.44
N ALA A 70 -25.46 -21.21 -21.46
CA ALA A 70 -25.03 -21.14 -22.86
C ALA A 70 -24.81 -19.69 -23.29
N HIS A 71 -25.71 -18.78 -22.95
CA HIS A 71 -25.54 -17.35 -23.23
C HIS A 71 -24.36 -16.72 -22.46
N LEU A 72 -24.15 -17.12 -21.22
CA LEU A 72 -23.02 -16.65 -20.42
C LEU A 72 -21.68 -17.14 -20.99
N VAL A 73 -21.61 -18.36 -21.46
CA VAL A 73 -20.42 -18.93 -22.12
C VAL A 73 -20.19 -18.26 -23.48
N GLU A 74 -21.24 -17.99 -24.24
CA GLU A 74 -21.14 -17.32 -25.55
C GLU A 74 -20.76 -15.86 -25.42
N ALA A 75 -21.29 -15.14 -24.44
CA ALA A 75 -20.89 -13.77 -24.12
C ALA A 75 -19.42 -13.67 -23.65
N ARG A 76 -18.89 -14.74 -23.04
CA ARG A 76 -17.45 -14.85 -22.70
C ARG A 76 -16.57 -15.30 -23.85
N ARG A 77 -17.10 -15.80 -24.96
CA ARG A 77 -16.32 -16.01 -26.17
C ARG A 77 -15.92 -14.67 -26.72
N ARG A 78 -14.72 -14.23 -26.29
CA ARG A 78 -14.11 -13.00 -26.76
C ARG A 78 -14.18 -12.96 -28.29
N PRO A 79 -14.66 -11.86 -28.91
CA PRO A 79 -14.62 -11.75 -30.36
C PRO A 79 -13.17 -12.00 -30.79
N ARG A 80 -12.97 -12.93 -31.70
CA ARG A 80 -11.67 -13.15 -32.31
C ARG A 80 -11.33 -11.88 -33.07
N LEU A 81 -10.50 -11.03 -32.46
CA LEU A 81 -9.97 -9.87 -33.17
C LEU A 81 -9.28 -10.37 -34.44
N PRO A 82 -9.58 -9.80 -35.62
CA PRO A 82 -8.93 -10.20 -36.82
C PRO A 82 -7.41 -10.04 -36.68
N ALA A 83 -6.65 -10.99 -37.23
CA ALA A 83 -5.21 -11.10 -37.02
C ALA A 83 -4.43 -9.79 -37.33
N TRP A 84 -4.92 -8.97 -38.26
CA TRP A 84 -4.31 -7.68 -38.58
C TRP A 84 -4.43 -6.65 -37.41
N GLN A 85 -5.53 -6.66 -36.64
CA GLN A 85 -5.67 -5.78 -35.46
C GLN A 85 -4.74 -6.22 -34.34
N ALA A 86 -4.56 -7.53 -34.15
CA ALA A 86 -3.58 -8.05 -33.21
C ALA A 86 -2.15 -7.70 -33.62
N ALA A 87 -1.84 -7.77 -34.90
CA ALA A 87 -0.55 -7.33 -35.47
C ALA A 87 -0.33 -5.84 -35.27
N ALA A 88 -1.34 -5.00 -35.60
CA ALA A 88 -1.26 -3.56 -35.39
C ALA A 88 -1.06 -3.18 -33.93
N ALA A 89 -1.78 -3.84 -32.99
CA ALA A 89 -1.60 -3.63 -31.56
C ALA A 89 -0.19 -4.05 -31.10
N ALA A 90 0.35 -5.16 -31.59
CA ALA A 90 1.71 -5.60 -31.30
C ALA A 90 2.77 -4.60 -31.78
N VAL A 91 2.59 -4.05 -32.99
CA VAL A 91 3.49 -3.02 -33.53
C VAL A 91 3.41 -1.73 -32.70
N LEU A 92 2.21 -1.28 -32.32
CA LEU A 92 2.05 -0.09 -31.48
C LEU A 92 2.64 -0.31 -30.07
N LEU A 93 2.50 -1.51 -29.50
CA LEU A 93 3.12 -1.85 -28.21
C LEU A 93 4.66 -1.91 -28.33
N ALA A 94 5.19 -2.45 -29.43
CA ALA A 94 6.62 -2.49 -29.65
C ALA A 94 7.21 -1.08 -29.84
N LEU A 95 6.57 -0.25 -30.70
CA LEU A 95 6.98 1.14 -30.93
C LEU A 95 6.80 1.99 -29.66
N GLY A 96 5.68 1.83 -28.95
CA GLY A 96 5.42 2.52 -27.68
C GLY A 96 6.35 2.05 -26.56
N GLY A 97 6.67 0.75 -26.50
CA GLY A 97 7.60 0.17 -25.54
C GLY A 97 9.05 0.62 -25.78
N ILE A 98 9.52 0.52 -27.01
CA ILE A 98 10.89 0.95 -27.39
C ILE A 98 11.01 2.47 -27.28
N GLY A 99 10.02 3.21 -27.80
CA GLY A 99 9.98 4.68 -27.71
C GLY A 99 9.85 5.17 -26.27
N GLY A 100 8.99 4.56 -25.46
CA GLY A 100 8.81 4.90 -24.06
C GLY A 100 10.04 4.54 -23.19
N TRP A 101 10.68 3.39 -23.47
CA TRP A 101 11.93 3.02 -22.79
C TRP A 101 13.08 3.96 -23.17
N GLY A 102 13.24 4.30 -24.46
CA GLY A 102 14.24 5.28 -24.93
C GLY A 102 14.01 6.67 -24.34
N LEU A 103 12.75 7.13 -24.34
CA LEU A 103 12.37 8.43 -23.78
C LEU A 103 12.56 8.48 -22.25
N ARG A 104 12.30 7.38 -21.54
CA ARG A 104 12.57 7.27 -20.10
C ARG A 104 14.07 7.42 -19.80
N GLY A 105 14.94 6.86 -20.63
CA GLY A 105 16.39 6.99 -20.46
C GLY A 105 16.90 8.42 -20.67
N THR A 106 16.23 9.21 -21.51
CA THR A 106 16.60 10.62 -21.78
C THR A 106 15.92 11.61 -20.82
N LEU A 107 14.73 11.26 -20.29
CA LEU A 107 13.98 12.11 -19.35
C LEU A 107 14.28 11.84 -17.87
N SER A 108 14.96 10.75 -17.55
CA SER A 108 15.29 10.36 -16.19
C SER A 108 16.70 9.75 -16.15
N SER A 109 17.71 10.56 -16.43
CA SER A 109 19.03 10.23 -15.89
C SER A 109 18.89 10.14 -14.38
N PRO A 110 19.25 9.00 -13.74
CA PRO A 110 19.21 8.93 -12.30
C PRO A 110 20.05 10.11 -11.76
N ALA A 111 19.41 10.98 -11.01
CA ALA A 111 20.11 12.09 -10.39
C ALA A 111 21.24 11.52 -9.54
N THR A 112 22.43 12.05 -9.68
CA THR A 112 23.62 11.61 -8.95
C THR A 112 24.17 12.75 -8.10
N GLY A 113 24.93 12.42 -7.08
CA GLY A 113 25.59 13.42 -6.26
C GLY A 113 24.60 14.32 -5.52
N ILE A 114 24.79 15.64 -5.67
CA ILE A 114 23.99 16.66 -4.98
C ILE A 114 22.56 16.75 -5.54
N ASP A 115 22.37 16.52 -6.82
CA ASP A 115 21.04 16.59 -7.42
C ASP A 115 20.14 15.46 -6.92
N ALA A 116 20.70 14.26 -6.70
CA ALA A 116 20.01 13.17 -6.02
C ALA A 116 19.64 13.54 -4.58
N LEU A 117 20.58 14.10 -3.84
CA LEU A 117 20.36 14.54 -2.47
C LEU A 117 19.23 15.60 -2.39
N ALA A 118 19.23 16.55 -3.32
CA ALA A 118 18.20 17.58 -3.41
C ALA A 118 16.80 16.98 -3.67
N GLN A 119 16.71 15.99 -4.56
CA GLN A 119 15.44 15.29 -4.83
C GLN A 119 14.98 14.47 -3.61
N GLU A 120 15.89 13.76 -2.94
CA GLU A 120 15.59 13.01 -1.72
C GLU A 120 15.10 13.93 -0.60
N ALA A 121 15.77 15.06 -0.39
CA ALA A 121 15.38 16.05 0.60
C ALA A 121 13.99 16.64 0.29
N SER A 122 13.72 16.95 -0.97
CA SER A 122 12.43 17.47 -1.43
C SER A 122 11.30 16.46 -1.21
N ALA A 123 11.53 15.19 -1.53
CA ALA A 123 10.58 14.12 -1.31
C ALA A 123 10.27 13.93 0.19
N ASN A 124 11.31 13.90 1.02
CA ASN A 124 11.16 13.79 2.46
C ASN A 124 10.47 15.03 3.07
N TYR A 125 10.76 16.23 2.59
CA TYR A 125 10.07 17.44 3.00
C TYR A 125 8.57 17.35 2.72
N ALA A 126 8.19 16.91 1.53
CA ALA A 126 6.78 16.78 1.14
C ALA A 126 6.00 15.79 2.02
N VAL A 127 6.67 14.73 2.51
CA VAL A 127 6.05 13.71 3.37
C VAL A 127 6.00 14.16 4.82
N TYR A 128 7.10 14.66 5.36
CA TYR A 128 7.25 14.85 6.81
C TYR A 128 7.00 16.27 7.30
N ALA A 129 7.13 17.30 6.45
CA ALA A 129 6.86 18.65 6.87
C ALA A 129 5.38 18.90 7.26
N PRO A 130 4.38 18.29 6.60
CA PRO A 130 2.98 18.43 7.02
C PRO A 130 2.62 17.59 8.25
N ASP A 131 3.42 16.59 8.63
CA ASP A 131 3.10 15.72 9.76
C ASP A 131 3.20 16.49 11.08
N ARG A 132 2.07 16.60 11.76
CA ARG A 132 1.96 17.27 13.08
C ARG A 132 1.90 16.29 14.24
N LEU A 133 1.62 15.02 13.97
CA LEU A 133 1.41 14.01 15.02
C LEU A 133 2.73 13.35 15.45
N ARG A 134 3.55 12.94 14.49
CA ARG A 134 4.83 12.26 14.74
C ARG A 134 5.91 12.71 13.77
N PRO A 135 6.29 14.00 13.82
CA PRO A 135 7.25 14.53 12.85
C PRO A 135 8.66 13.98 13.04
N VAL A 136 9.02 13.56 14.24
CA VAL A 136 10.35 13.06 14.61
C VAL A 136 10.27 11.73 15.35
N GLU A 137 11.33 10.94 15.30
CA GLU A 137 11.47 9.69 16.07
C GLU A 137 12.15 9.95 17.41
N LEU A 138 13.14 10.82 17.42
CA LEU A 138 13.85 11.24 18.62
C LEU A 138 13.66 12.76 18.79
N ALA A 139 13.11 13.15 19.94
CA ALA A 139 12.87 14.55 20.25
C ALA A 139 14.18 15.30 20.55
N ALA A 140 14.16 16.62 20.40
CA ALA A 140 15.32 17.49 20.56
C ALA A 140 15.76 17.72 22.02
N SER A 141 15.25 16.98 23.00
CA SER A 141 15.59 17.15 24.42
C SER A 141 17.08 17.00 24.74
N ASN A 142 17.82 16.33 23.84
CA ASN A 142 19.27 16.18 23.95
C ASN A 142 19.90 16.13 22.54
N SER A 143 20.46 17.26 22.09
CA SER A 143 21.11 17.37 20.78
C SER A 143 22.34 16.47 20.63
N ASP A 144 23.05 16.20 21.74
CA ASP A 144 24.25 15.34 21.71
C ASP A 144 23.87 13.86 21.57
N GLU A 145 22.75 13.44 22.14
CA GLU A 145 22.20 12.11 21.95
C GLU A 145 21.77 11.91 20.50
N LEU A 146 21.10 12.90 19.92
CA LEU A 146 20.68 12.90 18.52
C LEU A 146 21.89 12.85 17.58
N ALA A 147 22.95 13.62 17.85
CA ALA A 147 24.19 13.60 17.09
C ALA A 147 24.88 12.23 17.15
N ARG A 148 24.98 11.62 18.34
CA ARG A 148 25.55 10.28 18.52
C ARG A 148 24.73 9.22 17.80
N TRP A 149 23.39 9.30 17.89
CA TRP A 149 22.50 8.35 17.23
C TRP A 149 22.64 8.40 15.70
N PHE A 150 22.64 9.60 15.10
CA PHE A 150 22.88 9.75 13.66
C PHE A 150 24.29 9.28 13.28
N SER A 151 25.31 9.65 14.06
CA SER A 151 26.69 9.26 13.75
C SER A 151 26.86 7.75 13.71
N ALA A 152 26.23 7.03 14.63
CA ALA A 152 26.27 5.57 14.67
C ALA A 152 25.50 4.92 13.49
N ARG A 153 24.45 5.57 12.97
CA ARG A 153 23.64 5.03 11.89
C ARG A 153 24.16 5.36 10.50
N LEU A 154 24.81 6.50 10.37
CA LEU A 154 25.38 6.98 9.10
C LEU A 154 26.86 6.61 8.93
N ASP A 155 27.45 5.96 9.93
CA ASP A 155 28.90 5.63 9.99
C ASP A 155 29.79 6.85 9.67
N ARG A 156 29.37 8.02 10.13
CA ARG A 156 30.02 9.32 9.94
C ARG A 156 29.73 10.23 11.12
N ARG A 157 30.70 11.03 11.52
CA ARG A 157 30.48 12.04 12.54
C ARG A 157 29.47 13.08 12.04
N VAL A 158 28.36 13.24 12.74
CA VAL A 158 27.29 14.17 12.38
C VAL A 158 27.12 15.21 13.49
N GLY A 159 27.11 16.47 13.13
CA GLY A 159 26.72 17.56 14.02
C GLY A 159 25.25 17.92 13.87
N VAL A 160 24.62 18.33 14.96
CA VAL A 160 23.27 18.92 14.95
C VAL A 160 23.44 20.42 15.02
N PRO A 161 23.11 21.20 13.96
CA PRO A 161 23.20 22.64 13.94
C PRO A 161 22.20 23.28 14.92
N ASP A 162 22.64 24.26 15.67
CA ASP A 162 21.79 25.12 16.47
C ASP A 162 21.38 26.36 15.66
N LEU A 163 20.10 26.49 15.36
CA LEU A 163 19.53 27.61 14.60
C LEU A 163 18.70 28.53 15.49
N SER A 164 18.82 28.44 16.79
CA SER A 164 18.06 29.25 17.76
C SER A 164 18.31 30.76 17.60
N ALA A 165 19.55 31.15 17.30
CA ALA A 165 19.90 32.52 17.00
C ALA A 165 19.19 33.08 15.77
N SER A 166 18.85 32.22 14.81
CA SER A 166 18.10 32.55 13.60
C SER A 166 16.56 32.34 13.76
N GLY A 167 16.09 32.08 14.99
CA GLY A 167 14.68 31.96 15.32
C GLY A 167 14.06 30.58 15.06
N TYR A 168 14.85 29.57 14.75
CA TYR A 168 14.37 28.20 14.51
C TYR A 168 14.73 27.28 15.66
N ARG A 169 13.73 26.61 16.21
CA ARG A 169 13.89 25.64 17.29
C ARG A 169 13.97 24.22 16.71
N LEU A 170 14.95 23.44 17.11
CA LEU A 170 15.06 22.05 16.80
C LEU A 170 13.87 21.28 17.42
N MET A 171 13.14 20.54 16.61
CA MET A 171 12.07 19.63 17.05
C MET A 171 12.63 18.25 17.40
N GLY A 172 13.64 17.80 16.67
CA GLY A 172 14.26 16.49 16.79
C GLY A 172 14.69 15.97 15.43
N GLY A 173 14.84 14.64 15.35
CA GLY A 173 15.25 13.99 14.13
C GLY A 173 14.64 12.61 13.93
N ARG A 174 14.84 12.09 12.73
CA ARG A 174 14.45 10.73 12.35
C ARG A 174 15.42 10.16 11.33
N LEU A 175 15.44 8.84 11.19
CA LEU A 175 16.13 8.16 10.09
C LEU A 175 15.14 7.90 8.95
N VAL A 176 15.62 8.10 7.74
CA VAL A 176 14.86 7.83 6.52
C VAL A 176 15.69 6.98 5.57
N ALA A 177 15.03 6.07 4.89
CA ALA A 177 15.63 5.30 3.82
C ALA A 177 15.60 6.10 2.52
N THR A 178 16.75 6.18 1.84
CA THR A 178 16.86 6.78 0.52
C THR A 178 17.40 5.76 -0.49
N PRO A 179 17.23 5.99 -1.80
CA PRO A 179 17.84 5.13 -2.82
C PRO A 179 19.37 5.00 -2.70
N HIS A 180 20.02 5.96 -2.02
CA HIS A 180 21.48 6.00 -1.85
C HIS A 180 21.93 5.62 -0.43
N GLY A 181 21.06 5.01 0.36
CA GLY A 181 21.35 4.54 1.72
C GLY A 181 20.60 5.29 2.82
N PRO A 182 20.94 5.04 4.08
CA PRO A 182 20.29 5.70 5.21
C PRO A 182 20.63 7.20 5.23
N ALA A 183 19.64 8.01 5.61
CA ALA A 183 19.81 9.45 5.81
C ALA A 183 19.22 9.89 7.15
N GLY A 184 19.87 10.84 7.79
CA GLY A 184 19.35 11.56 8.94
C GLY A 184 18.51 12.75 8.48
N LEU A 185 17.39 12.98 9.13
CA LEU A 185 16.50 14.10 8.87
C LEU A 185 16.28 14.85 10.18
N LEU A 186 16.71 16.11 10.22
CA LEU A 186 16.45 17.04 11.31
C LEU A 186 15.29 17.96 10.95
N MET A 187 14.50 18.29 11.93
CA MET A 187 13.33 19.15 11.78
C MET A 187 13.40 20.36 12.71
N TYR A 188 13.16 21.54 12.16
CA TYR A 188 13.14 22.80 12.90
C TYR A 188 11.83 23.52 12.63
N ASP A 189 11.28 24.17 13.64
CA ASP A 189 10.08 25.01 13.53
C ASP A 189 10.38 26.42 14.03
N ASP A 190 9.86 27.42 13.32
CA ASP A 190 9.82 28.80 13.81
C ASP A 190 8.58 29.07 14.68
N PRO A 191 8.48 30.20 15.39
CA PRO A 191 7.29 30.55 16.18
C PRO A 191 5.99 30.69 15.38
N ARG A 192 6.07 30.84 14.06
CA ARG A 192 4.92 30.97 13.15
C ARG A 192 4.47 29.61 12.63
N GLY A 193 5.20 28.54 12.96
CA GLY A 193 4.93 27.19 12.50
C GLY A 193 5.51 26.87 11.12
N THR A 194 6.44 27.72 10.62
CA THR A 194 7.18 27.44 9.41
C THR A 194 8.20 26.36 9.70
N ARG A 195 8.14 25.27 8.94
CA ARG A 195 9.00 24.10 9.14
C ARG A 195 10.16 24.09 8.16
N LEU A 196 11.35 23.81 8.69
CA LEU A 196 12.54 23.48 7.93
C LEU A 196 12.90 22.02 8.14
N VAL A 197 13.31 21.38 7.06
CA VAL A 197 13.79 19.99 7.07
C VAL A 197 15.23 20.00 6.55
N MET A 198 16.13 19.43 7.32
CA MET A 198 17.53 19.24 6.92
C MET A 198 17.78 17.74 6.75
N LEU A 199 18.04 17.32 5.54
CA LEU A 199 18.48 15.96 5.22
C LEU A 199 20.00 15.89 5.17
N MET A 200 20.57 14.82 5.71
CA MET A 200 22.01 14.55 5.67
C MET A 200 22.27 13.07 5.45
N ARG A 201 23.19 12.73 4.55
CA ARG A 201 23.61 11.35 4.31
C ARG A 201 25.04 11.25 3.82
N PRO A 202 25.68 10.09 3.96
CA PRO A 202 26.96 9.83 3.33
C PRO A 202 26.87 9.95 1.80
N MET A 203 27.88 10.55 1.19
CA MET A 203 28.01 10.65 -0.26
C MET A 203 28.85 9.48 -0.79
N ALA A 204 28.40 8.87 -1.90
CA ALA A 204 29.10 7.75 -2.53
C ALA A 204 30.49 8.16 -3.08
N GLN A 205 30.61 9.41 -3.53
CA GLN A 205 31.87 9.97 -3.96
C GLN A 205 32.41 10.92 -2.87
N PRO A 206 33.61 10.67 -2.33
CA PRO A 206 34.23 11.60 -1.40
C PRO A 206 34.62 12.88 -2.16
N GLY A 207 34.21 14.00 -1.63
CA GLY A 207 34.51 15.30 -2.21
C GLY A 207 33.50 16.36 -1.77
N ASP A 208 34.00 17.58 -1.67
CA ASP A 208 33.19 18.74 -1.40
C ASP A 208 32.49 19.18 -2.68
N ALA A 209 31.25 19.63 -2.52
CA ALA A 209 30.54 20.24 -3.61
C ALA A 209 29.86 21.54 -3.19
N PRO A 210 29.89 22.55 -4.05
CA PRO A 210 29.38 23.87 -3.74
C PRO A 210 27.86 23.80 -3.49
N MET A 211 27.38 24.72 -2.67
CA MET A 211 25.94 24.88 -2.40
C MET A 211 25.23 25.26 -3.67
N ARG A 212 24.12 24.53 -3.95
CA ARG A 212 23.22 24.78 -5.06
C ARG A 212 21.78 24.93 -4.57
N GLU A 213 21.09 25.90 -5.13
CA GLU A 213 19.66 26.06 -4.93
C GLU A 213 18.89 24.99 -5.71
N HIS A 214 17.84 24.49 -5.13
CA HIS A 214 16.87 23.61 -5.80
C HIS A 214 15.45 23.94 -5.36
N ARG A 215 14.46 23.55 -6.18
CA ARG A 215 13.04 23.73 -5.88
C ARG A 215 12.35 22.42 -5.58
N ALA A 216 11.48 22.43 -4.59
CA ALA A 216 10.70 21.32 -4.10
C ALA A 216 9.21 21.69 -4.10
N GLY A 217 8.58 21.72 -5.27
CA GLY A 217 7.22 22.22 -5.42
C GLY A 217 7.14 23.69 -5.05
N ALA A 218 6.38 24.03 -4.00
CA ALA A 218 6.27 25.39 -3.45
C ALA A 218 7.40 25.75 -2.47
N ALA A 219 8.25 24.79 -2.09
CA ALA A 219 9.37 25.01 -1.19
C ALA A 219 10.68 25.24 -1.97
N THR A 220 11.61 25.93 -1.33
CA THR A 220 12.97 26.11 -1.81
C THR A 220 13.93 25.30 -0.94
N GLY A 221 15.02 24.82 -1.52
CA GLY A 221 16.08 24.14 -0.79
C GLY A 221 17.46 24.51 -1.29
N TYR A 222 18.45 24.22 -0.45
CA TYR A 222 19.88 24.37 -0.74
C TYR A 222 20.58 23.07 -0.40
N ALA A 223 21.30 22.50 -1.36
CA ALA A 223 22.06 21.26 -1.19
C ALA A 223 23.56 21.49 -1.42
N TRP A 224 24.40 20.86 -0.60
CA TRP A 224 25.87 20.87 -0.70
C TRP A 224 26.46 19.58 -0.17
N ALA A 225 27.75 19.34 -0.43
CA ALA A 225 28.49 18.27 0.19
C ALA A 225 29.76 18.80 0.83
N GLN A 226 30.09 18.23 1.99
CA GLN A 226 31.28 18.60 2.74
C GLN A 226 31.72 17.42 3.61
N ASP A 227 33.03 17.13 3.61
CA ASP A 227 33.66 16.07 4.41
C ASP A 227 33.01 14.68 4.19
N GLY A 228 32.57 14.39 2.95
CA GLY A 228 31.96 13.14 2.58
C GLY A 228 30.49 13.00 3.02
N LEU A 229 29.91 14.04 3.63
CA LEU A 229 28.47 14.13 3.92
C LEU A 229 27.79 15.11 2.96
N GLY A 230 26.62 14.71 2.49
CA GLY A 230 25.72 15.59 1.76
C GLY A 230 24.66 16.16 2.70
N TYR A 231 24.37 17.43 2.52
CA TYR A 231 23.40 18.19 3.30
C TYR A 231 22.41 18.86 2.36
N SER A 232 21.15 18.85 2.73
CA SER A 232 20.13 19.64 2.04
C SER A 232 19.13 20.22 3.03
N LEU A 233 18.98 21.55 3.01
CA LEU A 233 18.00 22.30 3.80
C LEU A 233 16.84 22.67 2.89
N VAL A 234 15.61 22.35 3.29
CA VAL A 234 14.37 22.61 2.53
C VAL A 234 13.35 23.27 3.45
N GLY A 235 12.66 24.28 2.93
CA GLY A 235 11.57 24.96 3.64
C GLY A 235 10.66 25.76 2.72
N ALA A 236 9.46 26.04 3.20
CA ALA A 236 8.51 26.93 2.53
C ALA A 236 8.80 28.42 2.89
N SER A 237 10.06 28.81 2.77
CA SER A 237 10.51 30.16 3.09
C SER A 237 11.16 30.80 1.87
N ASP A 238 11.23 32.12 1.87
CA ASP A 238 11.90 32.86 0.80
C ASP A 238 13.38 32.45 0.69
N PRO A 239 13.92 32.27 -0.53
CA PRO A 239 15.33 32.03 -0.75
C PRO A 239 16.25 32.99 -0.01
N ALA A 240 15.86 34.26 0.12
CA ALA A 240 16.60 35.27 0.87
C ALA A 240 16.75 34.96 2.37
N VAL A 241 15.83 34.18 2.93
CA VAL A 241 15.88 33.69 4.33
C VAL A 241 16.63 32.38 4.43
N LEU A 242 16.39 31.46 3.51
CA LEU A 242 16.96 30.10 3.53
C LEU A 242 18.46 30.06 3.21
N HIS A 243 18.93 30.87 2.29
CA HIS A 243 20.32 30.90 1.89
C HIS A 243 21.28 31.28 3.03
N PRO A 244 21.03 32.34 3.83
CA PRO A 244 21.85 32.63 5.01
C PRO A 244 21.87 31.49 6.04
N LEU A 245 20.71 30.83 6.28
CA LEU A 245 20.62 29.68 7.18
C LEU A 245 21.45 28.49 6.69
N ALA A 246 21.35 28.17 5.40
CA ALA A 246 22.16 27.11 4.79
C ALA A 246 23.67 27.42 4.91
N ASN A 247 24.06 28.67 4.72
CA ASN A 247 25.46 29.10 4.92
C ASN A 247 25.92 29.04 6.39
N GLU A 248 25.03 29.35 7.33
CA GLU A 248 25.27 29.20 8.77
C GLU A 248 25.51 27.73 9.12
N ILE A 249 24.66 26.86 8.70
CA ILE A 249 24.79 25.40 8.88
C ILE A 249 26.13 24.93 8.29
N ARG A 250 26.42 25.29 7.06
CA ARG A 250 27.66 24.90 6.36
C ARG A 250 28.90 25.32 7.16
N ARG A 251 28.94 26.50 7.71
CA ARG A 251 30.08 26.99 8.54
C ARG A 251 30.20 26.25 9.86
N THR A 252 29.06 25.98 10.54
CA THR A 252 29.07 25.30 11.84
C THR A 252 29.39 23.81 11.73
N THR A 253 29.04 23.18 10.62
CA THR A 253 29.38 21.78 10.35
C THR A 253 30.89 21.62 9.98
N ALA A 254 31.50 22.59 9.29
CA ALA A 254 32.92 22.58 8.95
C ALA A 254 33.86 22.68 10.18
N THR A 255 33.42 23.35 11.24
CA THR A 255 34.26 23.65 12.41
C THR A 255 34.33 22.52 13.44
N LYS A 256 33.44 21.51 13.35
CA LYS A 256 33.31 20.40 14.33
C LYS A 256 33.99 19.10 13.87
N THR A 257 34.70 19.11 12.76
CA THR A 257 35.52 17.99 12.24
C THR A 257 36.94 18.11 12.69
#